data_5500fab6d61dcff3fd98ebd7ec91000e
#
_entry.id   5500fab6d61dcff3fd98ebd7ec91000e
#
_cell.length_a   1.000
_cell.length_b   1.000
_cell.length_c   1.000
_cell.angle_alpha   90.00
_cell.angle_beta   90.00
_cell.angle_gamma   90.00
#
_symmetry.space_group_name_H-M   'P 1'
#
loop_
_entity.id
_entity.type
_entity.pdbx_description
1 polymer ?
#
loop_
_entity_poly.entity_id
_entity_poly.type
_entity_poly.pdbx_seq_one_letter_code
_entity_poly.pdbx_strand_id
1 'polypeptide(L)'
;MPHPPQMNNKGNYIVSLSRVATWLGEQAEEAGVEIYPGFAGAQIVWDEDANGNKRGIRGIVTNDIGLNKEGQPKDNYEPGMEFRAPITLFAEGAHGSLSLKIMKELKLREEVGADPQTYGIGIKEVWRVKPENHEAGLVAHTMGHPLSTDTYGGSFMYHMDDNMVSLGLVVGLDYSNPYLSPYQEFQRMKHHPFFARVLEGGQCLAYGARALNEGGYQSIPKVHFPGGALVGCSAGFLNVPKIKGTHNAMKSGMLAAEAAVEALAHRSENDPYAPIDIAEYKNKLDNSWIMKELYEVRNIRPSFHAFGFLGALIYSGLETMFLKGKVPWTLHHEKEDYQYTKPKDQCKPISYPKPDGKLSFDILTSVSRTGTNHAENQPVHLVVKDGHYKGHVERNVGIFDGPLGRVCPAAVYEYVNKEDANGREDACGKKLVINSQNCIHCKTCSIKTPDQSIEWTVPEGGGGPKYSLT
;
A
#
# COMPACT_ATOMS: atom_id res chain seq x y z
N MET A 1 -7.67 -12.31 -26.31
CA MET A 1 -8.41 -13.25 -25.44
C MET A 1 -9.63 -12.53 -24.87
N PRO A 2 -10.74 -13.20 -24.64
CA PRO A 2 -11.84 -12.60 -23.92
C PRO A 2 -11.33 -12.24 -22.49
N HIS A 3 -11.54 -11.01 -22.07
CA HIS A 3 -11.18 -10.58 -20.70
C HIS A 3 -12.26 -11.06 -19.70
N PRO A 4 -11.89 -11.30 -18.44
CA PRO A 4 -12.86 -11.62 -17.39
C PRO A 4 -13.92 -10.52 -17.25
N PRO A 5 -15.18 -10.86 -16.95
CA PRO A 5 -16.24 -9.86 -16.76
C PRO A 5 -15.90 -8.76 -15.77
N GLN A 6 -15.12 -9.08 -14.71
CA GLN A 6 -14.64 -8.15 -13.70
C GLN A 6 -13.74 -7.03 -14.27
N MET A 7 -13.09 -7.29 -15.41
CA MET A 7 -12.21 -6.32 -16.08
C MET A 7 -12.96 -5.47 -17.14
N ASN A 8 -14.28 -5.60 -17.25
CA ASN A 8 -15.06 -4.74 -18.14
C ASN A 8 -15.11 -3.32 -17.58
N ASN A 9 -14.54 -2.38 -18.33
CA ASN A 9 -14.46 -0.96 -17.95
C ASN A 9 -15.44 -0.08 -18.74
N LYS A 10 -16.30 -0.66 -19.58
CA LYS A 10 -17.29 0.12 -20.37
C LYS A 10 -18.22 0.90 -19.44
N GLY A 11 -18.25 2.22 -19.61
CA GLY A 11 -19.04 3.13 -18.79
C GLY A 11 -18.35 3.59 -17.50
N ASN A 12 -17.12 3.16 -17.23
CA ASN A 12 -16.30 3.69 -16.13
C ASN A 12 -15.59 4.98 -16.56
N TYR A 13 -15.26 5.82 -15.58
CA TYR A 13 -14.42 7.00 -15.77
C TYR A 13 -12.95 6.66 -15.62
N ILE A 14 -12.10 7.27 -16.44
CA ILE A 14 -10.64 7.28 -16.26
C ILE A 14 -10.29 8.63 -15.66
N VAL A 15 -9.76 8.63 -14.43
CA VAL A 15 -9.47 9.86 -13.69
C VAL A 15 -8.13 9.77 -12.96
N SER A 16 -7.51 10.91 -12.72
CA SER A 16 -6.43 11.01 -11.72
C SER A 16 -7.05 10.96 -10.32
N LEU A 17 -6.67 9.97 -9.52
CA LEU A 17 -7.20 9.82 -8.17
C LEU A 17 -6.76 10.98 -7.26
N SER A 18 -5.58 11.56 -7.49
CA SER A 18 -5.13 12.76 -6.78
C SER A 18 -6.08 13.94 -7.01
N ARG A 19 -6.51 14.18 -8.27
CA ARG A 19 -7.46 15.25 -8.58
C ARG A 19 -8.85 14.99 -7.97
N VAL A 20 -9.30 13.74 -8.00
CA VAL A 20 -10.59 13.36 -7.35
C VAL A 20 -10.51 13.57 -5.84
N ALA A 21 -9.40 13.20 -5.20
CA ALA A 21 -9.23 13.41 -3.76
C ALA A 21 -9.19 14.89 -3.38
N THR A 22 -8.53 15.74 -4.18
CA THR A 22 -8.54 17.20 -3.97
C THR A 22 -9.96 17.75 -4.07
N TRP A 23 -10.68 17.42 -5.15
CA TRP A 23 -12.07 17.85 -5.35
C TRP A 23 -13.00 17.38 -4.21
N LEU A 24 -12.85 16.13 -3.74
CA LEU A 24 -13.63 15.62 -2.60
C LEU A 24 -13.27 16.36 -1.30
N GLY A 25 -12.02 16.75 -1.12
CA GLY A 25 -11.60 17.58 0.00
C GLY A 25 -12.32 18.93 0.01
N GLU A 26 -12.35 19.64 -1.13
CA GLU A 26 -13.08 20.89 -1.30
C GLU A 26 -14.58 20.73 -0.97
N GLN A 27 -15.22 19.65 -1.48
CA GLN A 27 -16.63 19.35 -1.17
C GLN A 27 -16.86 19.05 0.32
N ALA A 28 -15.89 18.39 0.99
CA ALA A 28 -15.98 18.12 2.42
C ALA A 28 -15.88 19.42 3.25
N GLU A 29 -14.97 20.31 2.90
CA GLU A 29 -14.84 21.63 3.55
C GLU A 29 -16.10 22.48 3.35
N GLU A 30 -16.66 22.51 2.14
CA GLU A 30 -17.94 23.18 1.85
C GLU A 30 -19.11 22.60 2.68
N ALA A 31 -19.05 21.31 3.01
CA ALA A 31 -20.02 20.64 3.88
C ALA A 31 -19.75 20.84 5.38
N GLY A 32 -18.73 21.61 5.76
CA GLY A 32 -18.38 21.93 7.15
C GLY A 32 -17.42 20.93 7.82
N VAL A 33 -16.75 20.08 7.05
CA VAL A 33 -15.69 19.20 7.57
C VAL A 33 -14.40 19.99 7.72
N GLU A 34 -13.80 19.94 8.88
CA GLU A 34 -12.48 20.53 9.12
C GLU A 34 -11.38 19.58 8.63
N ILE A 35 -10.52 20.05 7.72
CA ILE A 35 -9.40 19.29 7.18
C ILE A 35 -8.09 19.87 7.73
N TYR A 36 -7.26 19.01 8.33
CA TYR A 36 -5.98 19.38 8.92
C TYR A 36 -4.82 18.74 8.14
N PRO A 37 -4.39 19.31 7.01
CA PRO A 37 -3.24 18.82 6.26
C PRO A 37 -1.95 19.00 7.05
N GLY A 38 -1.05 18.02 7.00
CA GLY A 38 0.21 18.06 7.73
C GLY A 38 0.14 17.51 9.16
N PHE A 39 -1.05 17.17 9.67
CA PHE A 39 -1.21 16.53 10.97
C PHE A 39 -1.20 15.00 10.82
N ALA A 40 -0.06 14.40 11.11
CA ALA A 40 0.11 12.96 10.98
C ALA A 40 -0.31 12.24 12.25
N GLY A 41 -1.33 11.37 12.19
CA GLY A 41 -1.74 10.52 13.31
C GLY A 41 -0.63 9.52 13.67
N ALA A 42 -0.09 9.59 14.89
CA ALA A 42 1.07 8.82 15.34
C ALA A 42 0.77 7.86 16.48
N GLN A 43 -0.15 8.21 17.37
CA GLN A 43 -0.48 7.40 18.54
C GLN A 43 -2.00 7.24 18.67
N ILE A 44 -2.40 6.22 19.43
CA ILE A 44 -3.80 5.92 19.73
C ILE A 44 -4.08 6.28 21.19
N VAL A 45 -5.16 7.00 21.44
CA VAL A 45 -5.70 7.21 22.78
C VAL A 45 -6.59 6.01 23.09
N TRP A 46 -6.09 5.08 23.91
CA TRP A 46 -6.79 3.87 24.25
C TRP A 46 -7.88 4.09 25.28
N ASP A 47 -8.97 3.33 25.17
CA ASP A 47 -9.90 3.08 26.26
C ASP A 47 -9.44 1.81 26.98
N GLU A 48 -9.03 1.97 28.24
CA GLU A 48 -8.46 0.88 29.03
C GLU A 48 -9.33 0.57 30.24
N ASP A 49 -9.41 -0.72 30.61
CA ASP A 49 -10.06 -1.09 31.87
C ASP A 49 -9.13 -0.86 33.07
N ALA A 50 -9.64 -1.15 34.29
CA ALA A 50 -8.88 -0.95 35.52
C ALA A 50 -7.59 -1.79 35.61
N ASN A 51 -7.43 -2.78 34.76
CA ASN A 51 -6.24 -3.65 34.66
C ASN A 51 -5.30 -3.25 33.52
N GLY A 52 -5.61 -2.15 32.80
CA GLY A 52 -4.82 -1.68 31.64
C GLY A 52 -5.08 -2.47 30.35
N ASN A 53 -6.13 -3.29 30.27
CA ASN A 53 -6.48 -3.96 29.03
C ASN A 53 -7.18 -2.99 28.10
N LYS A 54 -6.72 -2.93 26.86
CA LYS A 54 -7.28 -2.10 25.79
C LYS A 54 -8.61 -2.70 25.32
N ARG A 55 -9.69 -1.93 25.43
CA ARG A 55 -11.05 -2.34 25.04
C ARG A 55 -11.56 -1.62 23.80
N GLY A 56 -10.97 -0.46 23.49
CA GLY A 56 -11.37 0.37 22.37
C GLY A 56 -10.47 1.61 22.30
N ILE A 57 -10.93 2.63 21.60
CA ILE A 57 -10.19 3.87 21.44
C ILE A 57 -11.05 5.09 21.80
N ARG A 58 -10.39 6.17 22.23
CA ARG A 58 -11.00 7.49 22.55
C ARG A 58 -10.55 8.58 21.59
N GLY A 59 -9.61 8.28 20.67
CA GLY A 59 -9.06 9.25 19.74
C GLY A 59 -7.65 8.89 19.28
N ILE A 60 -6.96 9.91 18.78
CA ILE A 60 -5.57 9.81 18.31
C ILE A 60 -4.73 10.98 18.84
N VAL A 61 -3.40 10.80 18.82
CA VAL A 61 -2.44 11.90 19.00
C VAL A 61 -1.67 12.06 17.68
N THR A 62 -1.47 13.29 17.26
CA THR A 62 -0.63 13.60 16.10
C THR A 62 0.86 13.49 16.44
N ASN A 63 1.71 13.44 15.43
CA ASN A 63 3.15 13.43 15.64
C ASN A 63 3.66 14.79 16.09
N ASP A 64 4.75 14.80 16.86
CA ASP A 64 5.47 16.03 17.21
C ASP A 64 6.03 16.68 15.95
N ILE A 65 6.12 18.01 15.96
CA ILE A 65 6.74 18.82 14.91
C ILE A 65 7.99 19.49 15.49
N GLY A 66 9.03 19.67 14.67
CA GLY A 66 10.23 20.38 15.07
C GLY A 66 11.19 19.59 15.96
N LEU A 67 11.28 18.27 15.81
CA LEU A 67 12.35 17.46 16.39
C LEU A 67 13.56 17.38 15.43
N ASN A 68 14.77 17.34 15.99
CA ASN A 68 16.00 17.07 15.25
C ASN A 68 16.22 15.55 15.01
N LYS A 69 17.32 15.18 14.33
CA LYS A 69 17.64 13.75 14.05
C LYS A 69 17.78 12.88 15.30
N GLU A 70 18.19 13.49 16.40
CA GLU A 70 18.39 12.85 17.71
C GLU A 70 17.11 12.83 18.55
N GLY A 71 15.99 13.36 18.02
CA GLY A 71 14.71 13.42 18.73
C GLY A 71 14.63 14.55 19.76
N GLN A 72 15.51 15.55 19.70
CA GLN A 72 15.51 16.69 20.60
C GLN A 72 14.73 17.87 20.00
N PRO A 73 14.02 18.66 20.81
CA PRO A 73 13.31 19.83 20.36
C PRO A 73 14.21 20.87 19.67
N LYS A 74 13.76 21.43 18.56
CA LYS A 74 14.29 22.61 17.87
C LYS A 74 13.51 23.87 18.32
N ASP A 75 13.93 25.05 17.88
CA ASP A 75 13.25 26.32 18.22
C ASP A 75 11.78 26.38 17.78
N ASN A 76 11.41 25.60 16.77
CA ASN A 76 10.04 25.48 16.24
C ASN A 76 9.33 24.20 16.73
N TYR A 77 9.71 23.66 17.87
CA TYR A 77 9.07 22.46 18.42
C TYR A 77 7.64 22.73 18.85
N GLU A 78 6.74 21.88 18.40
CA GLU A 78 5.35 21.81 18.82
C GLU A 78 5.01 20.35 19.15
N PRO A 79 4.48 20.07 20.37
CA PRO A 79 4.06 18.73 20.74
C PRO A 79 2.85 18.30 19.91
N GLY A 80 2.72 17.00 19.69
CA GLY A 80 1.54 16.42 19.06
C GLY A 80 0.25 16.76 19.79
N MET A 81 -0.82 16.99 19.05
CA MET A 81 -2.14 17.30 19.60
C MET A 81 -2.98 16.04 19.76
N GLU A 82 -3.72 15.97 20.84
CA GLU A 82 -4.69 14.90 21.08
C GLU A 82 -6.07 15.29 20.56
N PHE A 83 -6.62 14.45 19.66
CA PHE A 83 -7.98 14.56 19.14
C PHE A 83 -8.83 13.45 19.73
N ARG A 84 -9.89 13.82 20.45
CA ARG A 84 -10.86 12.89 21.05
C ARG A 84 -12.17 12.90 20.30
N ALA A 85 -12.72 11.71 20.09
CA ALA A 85 -14.03 11.52 19.49
C ALA A 85 -14.65 10.20 19.98
N PRO A 86 -15.98 10.11 20.06
CA PRO A 86 -16.66 8.85 20.40
C PRO A 86 -16.52 7.80 19.29
N ILE A 87 -16.22 8.23 18.05
CA ILE A 87 -16.00 7.36 16.90
C ILE A 87 -14.87 7.93 16.05
N THR A 88 -13.88 7.12 15.70
CA THR A 88 -12.78 7.45 14.79
C THR A 88 -12.76 6.45 13.62
N LEU A 89 -12.81 6.95 12.38
CA LEU A 89 -12.75 6.11 11.19
C LEU A 89 -11.31 6.09 10.63
N PHE A 90 -10.73 4.91 10.51
CA PHE A 90 -9.36 4.72 10.00
C PHE A 90 -9.36 4.45 8.51
N ALA A 91 -8.92 5.43 7.72
CA ALA A 91 -8.83 5.42 6.27
C ALA A 91 -7.38 5.55 5.77
N GLU A 92 -6.42 4.90 6.44
CA GLU A 92 -4.97 5.06 6.22
C GLU A 92 -4.43 4.29 4.99
N GLY A 93 -5.29 3.60 4.27
CA GLY A 93 -4.90 2.80 3.10
C GLY A 93 -4.36 1.42 3.45
N ALA A 94 -3.65 0.79 2.52
CA ALA A 94 -3.32 -0.64 2.54
C ALA A 94 -2.48 -1.10 3.75
N HIS A 95 -1.60 -0.26 4.25
CA HIS A 95 -0.69 -0.59 5.35
C HIS A 95 -0.61 0.61 6.30
N GLY A 96 -1.75 0.95 6.90
CA GLY A 96 -1.91 2.09 7.81
C GLY A 96 -1.18 1.87 9.13
N SER A 97 -0.50 2.89 9.64
CA SER A 97 0.32 2.77 10.86
C SER A 97 -0.53 2.53 12.11
N LEU A 98 -1.60 3.29 12.28
CA LEU A 98 -2.52 3.14 13.43
C LEU A 98 -3.43 1.93 13.24
N SER A 99 -3.94 1.71 12.01
CA SER A 99 -4.80 0.57 11.69
C SER A 99 -4.14 -0.78 12.03
N LEU A 100 -2.85 -0.94 11.72
CA LEU A 100 -2.11 -2.17 12.05
C LEU A 100 -1.93 -2.35 13.56
N LYS A 101 -1.65 -1.27 14.30
CA LYS A 101 -1.56 -1.30 15.76
C LYS A 101 -2.90 -1.70 16.39
N ILE A 102 -4.01 -1.12 15.92
CA ILE A 102 -5.37 -1.44 16.39
C ILE A 102 -5.71 -2.90 16.10
N MET A 103 -5.49 -3.36 14.85
CA MET A 103 -5.76 -4.75 14.49
C MET A 103 -5.02 -5.75 15.39
N LYS A 104 -3.76 -5.45 15.71
CA LYS A 104 -2.94 -6.29 16.59
C LYS A 104 -3.41 -6.26 18.05
N GLU A 105 -3.57 -5.08 18.62
CA GLU A 105 -3.92 -4.91 20.04
C GLU A 105 -5.32 -5.42 20.38
N LEU A 106 -6.29 -5.15 19.49
CA LEU A 106 -7.66 -5.62 19.63
C LEU A 106 -7.91 -6.99 18.97
N LYS A 107 -6.88 -7.65 18.45
CA LYS A 107 -6.95 -8.99 17.82
C LYS A 107 -8.04 -9.11 16.74
N LEU A 108 -8.22 -8.06 15.92
CA LEU A 108 -9.35 -7.98 14.99
C LEU A 108 -9.32 -9.04 13.87
N ARG A 109 -8.15 -9.62 13.55
CA ARG A 109 -8.03 -10.72 12.58
C ARG A 109 -8.38 -12.05 13.22
N GLU A 110 -7.86 -12.29 14.41
CA GLU A 110 -8.05 -13.52 15.17
C GLU A 110 -9.53 -13.73 15.55
N GLU A 111 -10.24 -12.64 15.90
CA GLU A 111 -11.66 -12.71 16.25
C GLU A 111 -12.56 -13.26 15.13
N VAL A 112 -12.18 -13.05 13.88
CA VAL A 112 -12.97 -13.52 12.71
C VAL A 112 -12.26 -14.62 11.92
N GLY A 113 -11.11 -15.09 12.38
CA GLY A 113 -10.32 -16.12 11.69
C GLY A 113 -9.84 -15.67 10.32
N ALA A 114 -9.49 -14.36 10.16
CA ALA A 114 -9.04 -13.83 8.88
C ALA A 114 -7.65 -14.33 8.52
N ASP A 115 -7.45 -14.63 7.24
CA ASP A 115 -6.14 -14.98 6.67
C ASP A 115 -5.13 -13.84 6.85
N PRO A 116 -3.81 -14.13 6.81
CA PRO A 116 -2.80 -13.11 6.66
C PRO A 116 -3.10 -12.19 5.46
N GLN A 117 -2.88 -10.88 5.61
CA GLN A 117 -2.99 -9.97 4.48
C GLN A 117 -1.79 -10.16 3.57
N THR A 118 -2.04 -10.28 2.26
CA THR A 118 -1.00 -10.23 1.24
C THR A 118 -1.04 -8.89 0.50
N TYR A 119 0.09 -8.51 -0.06
CA TYR A 119 0.24 -7.22 -0.70
C TYR A 119 0.91 -7.34 -2.06
N GLY A 120 0.63 -6.38 -2.93
CA GLY A 120 1.41 -6.08 -4.11
C GLY A 120 2.04 -4.71 -4.01
N ILE A 121 3.14 -4.49 -4.73
CA ILE A 121 3.65 -3.15 -5.00
C ILE A 121 3.19 -2.70 -6.38
N GLY A 122 2.40 -1.63 -6.42
CA GLY A 122 2.06 -0.93 -7.66
C GLY A 122 3.06 0.19 -7.91
N ILE A 123 3.73 0.14 -9.06
CA ILE A 123 4.64 1.19 -9.54
C ILE A 123 4.05 1.78 -10.80
N LYS A 124 3.97 3.10 -10.89
CA LYS A 124 3.35 3.77 -12.04
C LYS A 124 4.09 5.03 -12.46
N GLU A 125 3.92 5.37 -13.72
CA GLU A 125 4.31 6.65 -14.32
C GLU A 125 3.11 7.27 -15.05
N VAL A 126 3.12 8.60 -15.15
CA VAL A 126 2.23 9.34 -16.04
C VAL A 126 3.08 10.01 -17.11
N TRP A 127 2.73 9.76 -18.35
CA TRP A 127 3.41 10.27 -19.53
C TRP A 127 2.50 11.19 -20.33
N ARG A 128 3.05 12.26 -20.87
CA ARG A 128 2.46 12.97 -22.01
C ARG A 128 3.02 12.36 -23.27
N VAL A 129 2.15 11.79 -24.09
CA VAL A 129 2.52 11.11 -25.31
C VAL A 129 2.17 11.99 -26.52
N LYS A 130 2.68 11.61 -27.69
CA LYS A 130 2.30 12.29 -28.94
C LYS A 130 0.84 12.05 -29.26
N PRO A 131 0.12 13.04 -29.84
CA PRO A 131 -1.31 12.87 -30.19
C PRO A 131 -1.59 11.64 -31.06
N GLU A 132 -0.72 11.32 -32.00
CA GLU A 132 -0.83 10.15 -32.89
C GLU A 132 -0.69 8.80 -32.15
N ASN A 133 -0.11 8.79 -30.96
CA ASN A 133 0.06 7.61 -30.10
C ASN A 133 -1.00 7.53 -29.02
N HIS A 134 -1.97 8.45 -28.99
CA HIS A 134 -2.97 8.56 -27.95
C HIS A 134 -4.36 8.15 -28.46
N GLU A 135 -5.08 7.39 -27.64
CA GLU A 135 -6.48 7.00 -27.88
C GLU A 135 -7.26 7.19 -26.57
N ALA A 136 -7.92 8.35 -26.43
CA ALA A 136 -8.66 8.69 -25.21
C ALA A 136 -9.65 7.59 -24.80
N GLY A 137 -9.59 7.18 -23.53
CA GLY A 137 -10.46 6.15 -23.00
C GLY A 137 -9.97 4.71 -23.22
N LEU A 138 -8.84 4.49 -23.91
CA LEU A 138 -8.26 3.16 -24.05
C LEU A 138 -7.76 2.65 -22.68
N VAL A 139 -8.20 1.47 -22.30
CA VAL A 139 -7.76 0.74 -21.11
C VAL A 139 -7.17 -0.59 -21.52
N ALA A 140 -5.92 -0.83 -21.16
CA ALA A 140 -5.25 -2.09 -21.40
C ALA A 140 -4.70 -2.70 -20.11
N HIS A 141 -4.83 -4.01 -19.97
CA HIS A 141 -4.24 -4.80 -18.90
C HIS A 141 -3.45 -5.95 -19.51
N THR A 142 -2.30 -6.25 -18.92
CA THR A 142 -1.46 -7.38 -19.33
C THR A 142 -1.11 -8.24 -18.12
N MET A 143 -0.71 -9.47 -18.36
CA MET A 143 -0.19 -10.41 -17.37
C MET A 143 1.01 -11.16 -17.95
N GLY A 144 1.96 -11.56 -17.12
CA GLY A 144 3.20 -12.22 -17.56
C GLY A 144 4.33 -11.23 -17.73
N HIS A 145 4.89 -11.11 -18.95
CA HIS A 145 6.05 -10.23 -19.18
C HIS A 145 5.88 -8.84 -18.54
N PRO A 146 6.91 -8.33 -17.83
CA PRO A 146 8.28 -8.81 -17.67
C PRO A 146 8.47 -9.89 -16.60
N LEU A 147 7.44 -10.16 -15.80
CA LEU A 147 7.53 -11.10 -14.69
C LEU A 147 7.62 -12.55 -15.18
N SER A 148 8.34 -13.38 -14.44
CA SER A 148 8.38 -14.82 -14.63
C SER A 148 7.10 -15.49 -14.10
N THR A 149 6.87 -16.74 -14.51
CA THR A 149 5.65 -17.50 -14.16
C THR A 149 5.52 -17.87 -12.68
N ASP A 150 6.56 -17.67 -11.88
CA ASP A 150 6.58 -17.87 -10.43
C ASP A 150 6.34 -16.58 -9.63
N THR A 151 6.09 -15.46 -10.32
CA THR A 151 5.85 -14.16 -9.73
C THR A 151 4.49 -13.62 -10.18
N TYR A 152 3.56 -13.45 -9.24
CA TYR A 152 2.25 -12.87 -9.50
C TYR A 152 2.37 -11.39 -9.83
N GLY A 153 1.61 -10.94 -10.81
CA GLY A 153 1.54 -9.52 -11.16
C GLY A 153 1.08 -9.29 -12.59
N GLY A 154 1.04 -8.03 -12.96
CA GLY A 154 0.63 -7.61 -14.29
C GLY A 154 0.69 -6.10 -14.44
N SER A 155 0.51 -5.62 -15.67
CA SER A 155 0.59 -4.20 -15.97
C SER A 155 -0.74 -3.64 -16.46
N PHE A 156 -0.83 -2.33 -16.36
CA PHE A 156 -1.95 -1.56 -16.88
C PHE A 156 -1.45 -0.37 -17.71
N MET A 157 -2.29 0.10 -18.62
CA MET A 157 -2.09 1.32 -19.38
C MET A 157 -3.44 1.97 -19.63
N TYR A 158 -3.61 3.21 -19.17
CA TYR A 158 -4.84 3.99 -19.27
C TYR A 158 -4.56 5.28 -20.01
N HIS A 159 -5.24 5.51 -21.11
CA HIS A 159 -5.19 6.76 -21.87
C HIS A 159 -6.19 7.75 -21.28
N MET A 160 -5.66 8.76 -20.61
CA MET A 160 -6.38 9.82 -19.91
C MET A 160 -6.62 11.00 -20.87
N ASP A 161 -7.21 12.08 -20.37
CA ASP A 161 -7.33 13.33 -21.13
C ASP A 161 -5.96 14.00 -21.38
N ASP A 162 -5.92 15.01 -22.24
CA ASP A 162 -4.75 15.86 -22.54
C ASP A 162 -3.50 15.09 -23.03
N ASN A 163 -3.71 14.04 -23.84
CA ASN A 163 -2.64 13.15 -24.33
C ASN A 163 -1.79 12.53 -23.19
N MET A 164 -2.40 12.35 -22.01
CA MET A 164 -1.72 11.68 -20.91
C MET A 164 -2.02 10.18 -20.90
N VAL A 165 -1.00 9.41 -20.58
CA VAL A 165 -1.09 7.96 -20.40
C VAL A 165 -0.53 7.62 -19.03
N SER A 166 -1.35 6.98 -18.20
CA SER A 166 -0.91 6.36 -16.95
C SER A 166 -0.62 4.89 -17.20
N LEU A 167 0.60 4.46 -16.92
CA LEU A 167 0.98 3.04 -17.03
C LEU A 167 1.71 2.59 -15.78
N GLY A 168 1.57 1.32 -15.46
CA GLY A 168 2.21 0.76 -14.28
C GLY A 168 2.32 -0.76 -14.31
N LEU A 169 3.09 -1.25 -13.35
CA LEU A 169 3.28 -2.67 -13.05
C LEU A 169 2.94 -2.92 -11.59
N VAL A 170 2.13 -3.93 -11.35
CA VAL A 170 1.89 -4.48 -10.02
C VAL A 170 2.68 -5.77 -9.88
N VAL A 171 3.41 -5.92 -8.78
CA VAL A 171 4.16 -7.14 -8.44
C VAL A 171 3.71 -7.59 -7.06
N GLY A 172 3.18 -8.82 -6.96
CA GLY A 172 2.84 -9.43 -5.67
C GLY A 172 4.08 -9.55 -4.80
N LEU A 173 4.00 -9.12 -3.54
CA LEU A 173 5.15 -9.12 -2.62
C LEU A 173 5.48 -10.51 -2.05
N ASP A 174 4.69 -11.50 -2.38
CA ASP A 174 4.92 -12.92 -2.09
C ASP A 174 5.96 -13.60 -3.01
N TYR A 175 6.60 -12.86 -3.92
CA TYR A 175 7.66 -13.42 -4.76
C TYR A 175 8.83 -13.96 -3.92
N SER A 176 9.44 -15.07 -4.39
CA SER A 176 10.43 -15.80 -3.61
C SER A 176 11.89 -15.38 -3.86
N ASN A 177 12.20 -14.82 -5.04
CA ASN A 177 13.56 -14.50 -5.43
C ASN A 177 14.03 -13.15 -4.86
N PRO A 178 15.01 -13.09 -3.91
CA PRO A 178 15.47 -11.83 -3.31
C PRO A 178 16.20 -10.92 -4.31
N TYR A 179 16.58 -11.42 -5.49
CA TYR A 179 17.21 -10.63 -6.54
C TYR A 179 16.23 -9.86 -7.44
N LEU A 180 14.93 -10.12 -7.29
CA LEU A 180 13.92 -9.38 -8.04
C LEU A 180 13.81 -7.94 -7.57
N SER A 181 13.84 -7.00 -8.53
CA SER A 181 13.60 -5.58 -8.30
C SER A 181 12.32 -5.16 -9.03
N PRO A 182 11.21 -4.89 -8.31
CA PRO A 182 9.97 -4.43 -8.93
C PRO A 182 10.16 -3.17 -9.80
N TYR A 183 11.04 -2.26 -9.36
CA TYR A 183 11.38 -1.05 -10.13
C TYR A 183 12.02 -1.41 -11.47
N GLN A 184 13.02 -2.30 -11.47
CA GLN A 184 13.72 -2.69 -12.70
C GLN A 184 12.81 -3.50 -13.64
N GLU A 185 11.94 -4.33 -13.09
CA GLU A 185 10.92 -5.03 -13.89
C GLU A 185 9.98 -4.02 -14.57
N PHE A 186 9.54 -2.98 -13.87
CA PHE A 186 8.74 -1.92 -14.46
C PHE A 186 9.50 -1.17 -15.58
N GLN A 187 10.79 -0.86 -15.38
CA GLN A 187 11.60 -0.23 -16.42
C GLN A 187 11.74 -1.15 -17.64
N ARG A 188 11.97 -2.45 -17.44
CA ARG A 188 12.06 -3.46 -18.51
C ARG A 188 10.74 -3.62 -19.29
N MET A 189 9.60 -3.57 -18.60
CA MET A 189 8.28 -3.62 -19.21
C MET A 189 8.09 -2.58 -20.32
N LYS A 190 8.56 -1.36 -20.10
CA LYS A 190 8.37 -0.24 -21.04
C LYS A 190 9.05 -0.46 -22.40
N HIS A 191 10.07 -1.31 -22.47
CA HIS A 191 10.73 -1.69 -23.73
C HIS A 191 9.97 -2.74 -24.54
N HIS A 192 8.91 -3.33 -24.00
CA HIS A 192 8.07 -4.20 -24.80
C HIS A 192 7.36 -3.38 -25.89
N PRO A 193 7.33 -3.85 -27.16
CA PRO A 193 6.76 -3.09 -28.29
C PRO A 193 5.34 -2.53 -28.05
N PHE A 194 4.55 -3.24 -27.27
CA PHE A 194 3.19 -2.82 -26.89
C PHE A 194 3.19 -1.47 -26.14
N PHE A 195 4.13 -1.25 -25.21
CA PHE A 195 4.26 -0.01 -24.46
C PHE A 195 5.15 1.00 -25.17
N ALA A 196 6.29 0.55 -25.71
CA ALA A 196 7.29 1.40 -26.31
C ALA A 196 6.71 2.30 -27.41
N ARG A 197 5.88 1.73 -28.31
CA ARG A 197 5.22 2.48 -29.39
C ARG A 197 4.34 3.64 -28.91
N VAL A 198 3.73 3.51 -27.73
CA VAL A 198 2.88 4.55 -27.15
C VAL A 198 3.74 5.65 -26.53
N LEU A 199 4.84 5.25 -25.87
CA LEU A 199 5.71 6.15 -25.11
C LEU A 199 6.76 6.85 -25.97
N GLU A 200 7.02 6.36 -27.18
CA GLU A 200 8.07 6.89 -28.05
C GLU A 200 7.90 8.37 -28.38
N GLY A 201 8.92 9.15 -28.02
CA GLY A 201 8.93 10.61 -28.18
C GLY A 201 8.03 11.34 -27.20
N GLY A 202 7.46 10.63 -26.21
CA GLY A 202 6.72 11.20 -25.09
C GLY A 202 7.63 11.70 -23.96
N GLN A 203 7.02 12.29 -22.94
CA GLN A 203 7.68 12.81 -21.74
C GLN A 203 7.06 12.21 -20.49
N CYS A 204 7.89 11.61 -19.62
CA CYS A 204 7.46 11.17 -18.30
C CYS A 204 7.30 12.38 -17.37
N LEU A 205 6.07 12.59 -16.88
CA LEU A 205 5.69 13.73 -16.05
C LEU A 205 5.73 13.42 -14.56
N ALA A 206 5.32 12.22 -14.16
CA ALA A 206 5.20 11.84 -12.76
C ALA A 206 5.53 10.36 -12.56
N TYR A 207 5.97 10.03 -11.37
CA TYR A 207 6.28 8.70 -10.91
C TYR A 207 5.69 8.48 -9.51
N GLY A 208 5.26 7.27 -9.21
CA GLY A 208 4.77 6.92 -7.88
C GLY A 208 4.76 5.42 -7.64
N ALA A 209 4.78 5.04 -6.38
CA ALA A 209 4.61 3.65 -5.98
C ALA A 209 3.87 3.53 -4.64
N ARG A 210 3.05 2.48 -4.51
CA ARG A 210 2.30 2.20 -3.29
C ARG A 210 2.02 0.71 -3.14
N ALA A 211 2.08 0.23 -1.89
CA ALA A 211 1.57 -1.10 -1.56
C ALA A 211 0.05 -1.15 -1.70
N LEU A 212 -0.47 -2.28 -2.15
CA LEU A 212 -1.87 -2.58 -2.38
C LEU A 212 -2.24 -3.85 -1.60
N ASN A 213 -3.48 -3.93 -1.09
CA ASN A 213 -3.98 -5.17 -0.49
C ASN A 213 -4.28 -6.20 -1.58
N GLU A 214 -3.84 -7.44 -1.41
CA GLU A 214 -4.15 -8.55 -2.32
C GLU A 214 -4.78 -9.76 -1.62
N GLY A 215 -5.00 -9.71 -0.32
CA GLY A 215 -5.58 -10.82 0.45
C GLY A 215 -7.05 -11.12 0.13
N GLY A 216 -7.79 -10.13 -0.35
CA GLY A 216 -9.20 -10.29 -0.71
C GLY A 216 -10.12 -10.56 0.48
N TYR A 217 -11.25 -11.23 0.20
CA TYR A 217 -12.34 -11.48 1.15
C TYR A 217 -11.87 -12.16 2.45
N GLN A 218 -11.05 -13.19 2.35
CA GLN A 218 -10.59 -14.00 3.49
C GLN A 218 -9.70 -13.21 4.46
N SER A 219 -9.04 -12.15 3.99
CA SER A 219 -8.12 -11.35 4.79
C SER A 219 -8.77 -10.12 5.41
N ILE A 220 -10.09 -9.95 5.31
CA ILE A 220 -10.81 -8.85 5.93
C ILE A 220 -10.88 -9.07 7.45
N PRO A 221 -10.35 -8.15 8.28
CA PRO A 221 -10.46 -8.25 9.74
C PRO A 221 -11.87 -7.90 10.23
N LYS A 222 -12.15 -8.04 11.52
CA LYS A 222 -13.29 -7.37 12.14
C LYS A 222 -13.16 -5.86 11.90
N VAL A 223 -14.17 -5.27 11.29
CA VAL A 223 -14.09 -3.91 10.74
C VAL A 223 -14.51 -2.81 11.71
N HIS A 224 -15.13 -3.14 12.83
CA HIS A 224 -15.59 -2.22 13.87
C HIS A 224 -15.12 -2.66 15.25
N PHE A 225 -15.00 -1.73 16.14
CA PHE A 225 -14.60 -1.92 17.53
C PHE A 225 -15.06 -0.70 18.36
N PRO A 226 -15.12 -0.77 19.69
CA PRO A 226 -15.50 0.36 20.50
C PRO A 226 -14.62 1.60 20.21
N GLY A 227 -15.25 2.68 19.80
CA GLY A 227 -14.59 3.96 19.44
C GLY A 227 -14.09 4.07 18.00
N GLY A 228 -14.34 3.06 17.12
CA GLY A 228 -13.91 3.22 15.75
C GLY A 228 -14.23 2.10 14.76
N ALA A 229 -13.79 2.33 13.52
CA ALA A 229 -13.89 1.35 12.43
C ALA A 229 -12.79 1.52 11.38
N LEU A 230 -12.53 0.44 10.64
CA LEU A 230 -11.64 0.40 9.49
C LEU A 230 -12.46 0.58 8.20
N VAL A 231 -12.02 1.46 7.30
CA VAL A 231 -12.68 1.70 6.02
C VAL A 231 -11.71 1.57 4.83
N GLY A 232 -12.23 1.32 3.66
CA GLY A 232 -11.44 1.21 2.43
C GLY A 232 -10.34 0.15 2.50
N CYS A 233 -9.15 0.52 2.04
CA CYS A 233 -7.99 -0.38 2.06
C CYS A 233 -7.41 -0.62 3.46
N SER A 234 -7.77 0.16 4.48
CA SER A 234 -7.41 -0.17 5.86
C SER A 234 -8.10 -1.47 6.32
N ALA A 235 -9.30 -1.76 5.80
CA ALA A 235 -10.00 -3.03 5.97
C ALA A 235 -9.65 -4.08 4.90
N GLY A 236 -9.03 -3.69 3.79
CA GLY A 236 -8.65 -4.62 2.72
C GLY A 236 -9.70 -4.80 1.60
N PHE A 237 -10.57 -3.83 1.36
CA PHE A 237 -11.67 -3.95 0.39
C PHE A 237 -11.29 -3.82 -1.10
N LEU A 238 -10.03 -4.01 -1.46
CA LEU A 238 -9.60 -4.01 -2.85
C LEU A 238 -10.08 -5.26 -3.57
N ASN A 239 -10.75 -5.10 -4.72
CA ASN A 239 -11.07 -6.21 -5.61
C ASN A 239 -9.88 -6.49 -6.54
N VAL A 240 -9.10 -7.51 -6.21
CA VAL A 240 -7.83 -7.84 -6.87
C VAL A 240 -8.02 -8.16 -8.35
N PRO A 241 -8.92 -9.09 -8.77
CA PRO A 241 -9.12 -9.39 -10.18
C PRO A 241 -9.68 -8.21 -11.00
N LYS A 242 -10.40 -7.31 -10.37
CA LYS A 242 -10.91 -6.08 -10.99
C LYS A 242 -9.81 -5.00 -11.10
N ILE A 243 -8.73 -5.14 -10.30
CA ILE A 243 -7.65 -4.15 -10.15
C ILE A 243 -8.21 -2.79 -9.70
N LYS A 244 -9.24 -2.79 -8.87
CA LYS A 244 -9.95 -1.59 -8.41
C LYS A 244 -10.40 -1.71 -6.98
N GLY A 245 -10.16 -0.63 -6.21
CA GLY A 245 -10.58 -0.54 -4.82
C GLY A 245 -11.30 0.78 -4.49
N THR A 246 -11.19 1.80 -5.34
CA THR A 246 -11.71 3.15 -5.05
C THR A 246 -13.21 3.15 -4.80
N HIS A 247 -14.01 2.46 -5.65
CA HIS A 247 -15.46 2.36 -5.47
C HIS A 247 -15.84 1.68 -4.15
N ASN A 248 -15.12 0.62 -3.74
CA ASN A 248 -15.34 -0.06 -2.47
C ASN A 248 -14.91 0.82 -1.29
N ALA A 249 -13.80 1.54 -1.41
CA ALA A 249 -13.34 2.47 -0.38
C ALA A 249 -14.36 3.59 -0.14
N MET A 250 -14.85 4.24 -1.19
CA MET A 250 -15.87 5.27 -1.10
C MET A 250 -17.17 4.73 -0.49
N LYS A 251 -17.67 3.59 -0.98
CA LYS A 251 -18.90 3.00 -0.42
C LYS A 251 -18.75 2.57 1.04
N SER A 252 -17.61 2.01 1.43
CA SER A 252 -17.37 1.65 2.83
C SER A 252 -17.36 2.87 3.75
N GLY A 253 -16.78 4.00 3.29
CA GLY A 253 -16.84 5.27 4.02
C GLY A 253 -18.27 5.79 4.19
N MET A 254 -19.09 5.74 3.14
CA MET A 254 -20.52 6.10 3.21
C MET A 254 -21.27 5.24 4.25
N LEU A 255 -21.09 3.91 4.19
CA LEU A 255 -21.77 2.99 5.12
C LEU A 255 -21.30 3.17 6.58
N ALA A 256 -20.02 3.45 6.78
CA ALA A 256 -19.48 3.75 8.11
C ALA A 256 -20.04 5.07 8.66
N ALA A 257 -20.16 6.11 7.81
CA ALA A 257 -20.75 7.38 8.19
C ALA A 257 -22.24 7.25 8.55
N GLU A 258 -23.03 6.50 7.76
CA GLU A 258 -24.41 6.20 8.06
C GLU A 258 -24.57 5.50 9.43
N ALA A 259 -23.74 4.46 9.69
CA ALA A 259 -23.77 3.76 10.98
C ALA A 259 -23.30 4.65 12.14
N ALA A 260 -22.32 5.52 11.92
CA ALA A 260 -21.84 6.46 12.91
C ALA A 260 -22.92 7.49 13.31
N VAL A 261 -23.64 8.05 12.34
CA VAL A 261 -24.75 9.00 12.61
C VAL A 261 -25.86 8.33 13.44
N GLU A 262 -26.27 7.10 13.08
CA GLU A 262 -27.26 6.32 13.82
C GLU A 262 -26.79 6.09 15.27
N ALA A 263 -25.52 5.71 15.45
CA ALA A 263 -24.96 5.42 16.78
C ALA A 263 -24.79 6.67 17.66
N LEU A 264 -24.41 7.80 17.06
CA LEU A 264 -24.25 9.08 17.76
C LEU A 264 -25.55 9.64 18.34
N ALA A 265 -26.71 9.25 17.81
CA ALA A 265 -28.00 9.60 18.40
C ALA A 265 -28.19 9.07 19.83
N HIS A 266 -27.39 8.06 20.21
CA HIS A 266 -27.44 7.41 21.53
C HIS A 266 -26.20 7.68 22.38
N ARG A 267 -25.43 8.74 22.05
CA ARG A 267 -24.20 9.11 22.79
C ARG A 267 -24.51 9.45 24.26
N SER A 268 -23.56 9.17 25.14
CA SER A 268 -23.67 9.54 26.55
C SER A 268 -23.56 11.06 26.73
N GLU A 269 -24.47 11.64 27.54
CA GLU A 269 -24.38 13.05 27.93
C GLU A 269 -23.29 13.29 28.99
N ASN A 270 -22.97 12.27 29.81
CA ASN A 270 -22.01 12.39 30.91
C ASN A 270 -20.54 12.27 30.42
N ASP A 271 -20.29 11.55 29.33
CA ASP A 271 -18.98 11.43 28.70
C ASP A 271 -19.16 11.53 27.19
N PRO A 272 -19.04 12.73 26.59
CA PRO A 272 -19.26 12.93 25.16
C PRO A 272 -18.21 12.23 24.26
N TYR A 273 -17.11 11.78 24.87
CA TYR A 273 -16.03 11.04 24.20
C TYR A 273 -16.01 9.54 24.57
N ALA A 274 -17.06 9.05 25.23
CA ALA A 274 -17.18 7.61 25.50
C ALA A 274 -17.16 6.83 24.19
N PRO A 275 -16.33 5.77 24.07
CA PRO A 275 -16.24 4.98 22.85
C PRO A 275 -17.58 4.35 22.45
N ILE A 276 -18.00 4.57 21.21
CA ILE A 276 -19.21 3.96 20.66
C ILE A 276 -18.81 2.89 19.65
N ASP A 277 -19.36 1.70 19.75
CA ASP A 277 -19.20 0.64 18.74
C ASP A 277 -20.28 0.79 17.66
N ILE A 278 -19.86 0.93 16.40
CA ILE A 278 -20.76 1.04 15.26
C ILE A 278 -21.01 -0.33 14.59
N ALA A 279 -21.44 -1.33 15.35
CA ALA A 279 -21.64 -2.69 14.87
C ALA A 279 -22.59 -2.78 13.64
N GLU A 280 -23.53 -1.84 13.49
CA GLU A 280 -24.42 -1.74 12.33
C GLU A 280 -23.65 -1.52 11.01
N TYR A 281 -22.44 -0.97 11.07
CA TYR A 281 -21.56 -0.87 9.90
C TYR A 281 -21.28 -2.23 9.25
N LYS A 282 -21.07 -3.29 10.06
CA LYS A 282 -20.86 -4.65 9.53
C LYS A 282 -22.10 -5.16 8.81
N ASN A 283 -23.31 -4.95 9.38
CA ASN A 283 -24.56 -5.35 8.74
C ASN A 283 -24.78 -4.62 7.40
N LYS A 284 -24.52 -3.31 7.37
CA LYS A 284 -24.60 -2.51 6.13
C LYS A 284 -23.60 -2.98 5.06
N LEU A 285 -22.36 -3.34 5.47
CA LEU A 285 -21.35 -3.92 4.58
C LEU A 285 -21.80 -5.25 4.00
N ASP A 286 -22.29 -6.17 4.82
CA ASP A 286 -22.72 -7.51 4.39
C ASP A 286 -23.86 -7.46 3.38
N ASN A 287 -24.76 -6.49 3.54
CA ASN A 287 -25.87 -6.25 2.62
C ASN A 287 -25.49 -5.44 1.39
N SER A 288 -24.24 -4.94 1.30
CA SER A 288 -23.75 -4.13 0.18
C SER A 288 -23.17 -4.97 -0.96
N TRP A 289 -22.93 -4.32 -2.09
CA TRP A 289 -22.21 -4.98 -3.19
C TRP A 289 -20.75 -5.28 -2.87
N ILE A 290 -20.11 -4.59 -1.88
CA ILE A 290 -18.71 -4.74 -1.53
C ILE A 290 -18.42 -6.20 -1.16
N MET A 291 -19.12 -6.72 -0.14
CA MET A 291 -18.90 -8.08 0.34
C MET A 291 -19.26 -9.12 -0.71
N LYS A 292 -20.34 -8.86 -1.47
CA LYS A 292 -20.77 -9.74 -2.55
C LYS A 292 -19.71 -9.87 -3.65
N GLU A 293 -19.21 -8.74 -4.17
CA GLU A 293 -18.20 -8.79 -5.25
C GLU A 293 -16.87 -9.36 -4.78
N LEU A 294 -16.46 -9.11 -3.52
CA LEU A 294 -15.24 -9.69 -2.97
C LEU A 294 -15.38 -11.20 -2.74
N TYR A 295 -16.55 -11.64 -2.28
CA TYR A 295 -16.83 -13.07 -2.12
C TYR A 295 -16.84 -13.83 -3.45
N GLU A 296 -17.39 -13.25 -4.51
CA GLU A 296 -17.42 -13.84 -5.85
C GLU A 296 -16.01 -14.14 -6.39
N VAL A 297 -15.03 -13.34 -6.05
CA VAL A 297 -13.66 -13.45 -6.58
C VAL A 297 -12.65 -14.01 -5.56
N ARG A 298 -13.12 -14.44 -4.38
CA ARG A 298 -12.28 -14.80 -3.24
C ARG A 298 -11.18 -15.84 -3.53
N ASN A 299 -11.44 -16.76 -4.46
CA ASN A 299 -10.51 -17.84 -4.80
C ASN A 299 -9.48 -17.49 -5.87
N ILE A 300 -9.63 -16.36 -6.56
CA ILE A 300 -8.78 -16.05 -7.73
C ILE A 300 -7.34 -15.81 -7.30
N ARG A 301 -7.08 -14.91 -6.34
CA ARG A 301 -5.71 -14.60 -5.92
C ARG A 301 -5.00 -15.81 -5.26
N PRO A 302 -5.60 -16.53 -4.29
CA PRO A 302 -4.94 -17.68 -3.69
C PRO A 302 -4.76 -18.87 -4.65
N SER A 303 -5.52 -18.95 -5.76
CA SER A 303 -5.35 -20.01 -6.74
C SER A 303 -3.95 -20.01 -7.40
N PHE A 304 -3.27 -18.85 -7.45
CA PHE A 304 -1.91 -18.75 -8.00
C PHE A 304 -0.88 -19.49 -7.15
N HIS A 305 -1.09 -19.54 -5.81
CA HIS A 305 -0.29 -20.39 -4.94
C HIS A 305 -0.65 -21.85 -5.04
N ALA A 306 -1.96 -22.15 -5.10
CA ALA A 306 -2.45 -23.52 -5.09
C ALA A 306 -2.15 -24.26 -6.41
N PHE A 307 -2.26 -23.59 -7.56
CA PHE A 307 -2.23 -24.23 -8.89
C PHE A 307 -1.09 -23.73 -9.80
N GLY A 308 -0.25 -22.81 -9.31
CA GLY A 308 0.75 -22.13 -10.15
C GLY A 308 0.13 -21.26 -11.24
N PHE A 309 0.95 -20.58 -12.02
CA PHE A 309 0.49 -19.56 -12.97
C PHE A 309 -0.52 -20.07 -14.01
N LEU A 310 -0.19 -21.15 -14.73
CA LEU A 310 -1.08 -21.68 -15.79
C LEU A 310 -2.37 -22.28 -15.22
N GLY A 311 -2.25 -23.05 -14.14
CA GLY A 311 -3.42 -23.63 -13.47
C GLY A 311 -4.36 -22.56 -12.92
N ALA A 312 -3.80 -21.50 -12.33
CA ALA A 312 -4.57 -20.36 -11.83
C ALA A 312 -5.26 -19.56 -12.94
N LEU A 313 -4.63 -19.39 -14.11
CA LEU A 313 -5.28 -18.76 -15.26
C LEU A 313 -6.51 -19.53 -15.72
N ILE A 314 -6.38 -20.87 -15.84
CA ILE A 314 -7.51 -21.74 -16.20
C ILE A 314 -8.60 -21.66 -15.13
N TYR A 315 -8.23 -21.82 -13.86
CA TYR A 315 -9.16 -21.73 -12.73
C TYR A 315 -9.86 -20.37 -12.69
N SER A 316 -9.11 -19.27 -12.82
CA SER A 316 -9.67 -17.90 -12.82
C SER A 316 -10.65 -17.69 -13.98
N GLY A 317 -10.36 -18.25 -15.17
CA GLY A 317 -11.27 -18.22 -16.29
C GLY A 317 -12.58 -18.96 -15.99
N LEU A 318 -12.51 -20.15 -15.40
CA LEU A 318 -13.68 -20.93 -14.98
C LEU A 318 -14.46 -20.20 -13.88
N GLU A 319 -13.78 -19.71 -12.86
CA GLU A 319 -14.36 -18.97 -11.72
C GLU A 319 -15.11 -17.72 -12.17
N THR A 320 -14.50 -16.91 -13.03
CA THR A 320 -15.09 -15.63 -13.45
C THR A 320 -16.21 -15.77 -14.49
N MET A 321 -16.13 -16.75 -15.39
CA MET A 321 -17.10 -16.91 -16.46
C MET A 321 -18.30 -17.80 -16.08
N PHE A 322 -18.04 -18.86 -15.29
CA PHE A 322 -19.04 -19.91 -15.05
C PHE A 322 -19.42 -20.03 -13.57
N LEU A 323 -18.45 -20.19 -12.68
CA LEU A 323 -18.71 -20.51 -11.27
C LEU A 323 -19.18 -19.30 -10.46
N LYS A 324 -18.63 -18.11 -10.72
CA LYS A 324 -19.03 -16.83 -10.10
C LYS A 324 -19.09 -16.89 -8.58
N GLY A 325 -18.09 -17.48 -7.96
CA GLY A 325 -18.02 -17.66 -6.50
C GLY A 325 -18.96 -18.71 -5.91
N LYS A 326 -19.75 -19.42 -6.73
CA LYS A 326 -20.74 -20.42 -6.28
C LYS A 326 -20.12 -21.79 -5.99
N VAL A 327 -18.88 -21.81 -5.55
CA VAL A 327 -18.17 -23.03 -5.15
C VAL A 327 -18.24 -23.20 -3.63
N PRO A 328 -18.30 -24.45 -3.10
CA PRO A 328 -18.41 -24.69 -1.66
C PRO A 328 -17.08 -24.54 -0.91
N TRP A 329 -15.96 -24.37 -1.62
CA TRP A 329 -14.64 -24.20 -1.02
C TRP A 329 -14.19 -22.75 -1.06
N THR A 330 -13.27 -22.42 -0.15
CA THR A 330 -12.49 -21.19 -0.16
C THR A 330 -11.01 -21.55 -0.09
N LEU A 331 -10.22 -20.97 -1.00
CA LEU A 331 -8.76 -21.08 -0.98
C LEU A 331 -8.22 -20.02 -0.03
N HIS A 332 -7.16 -20.32 0.72
CA HIS A 332 -6.62 -19.48 1.77
C HIS A 332 -5.19 -19.03 1.49
N HIS A 333 -4.80 -17.92 2.11
CA HIS A 333 -3.43 -17.47 2.20
C HIS A 333 -2.83 -18.00 3.52
N GLU A 334 -1.76 -18.80 3.42
CA GLU A 334 -1.17 -19.46 4.59
C GLU A 334 -0.09 -18.65 5.28
N LYS A 335 0.56 -17.74 4.55
CA LYS A 335 1.77 -17.02 4.99
C LYS A 335 1.71 -15.55 4.63
N GLU A 336 2.41 -14.75 5.42
CA GLU A 336 2.72 -13.36 5.07
C GLU A 336 3.79 -13.28 3.98
N ASP A 337 3.80 -12.18 3.22
CA ASP A 337 4.62 -12.01 2.00
C ASP A 337 6.13 -12.20 2.23
N TYR A 338 6.67 -11.72 3.36
CA TYR A 338 8.08 -11.86 3.66
C TYR A 338 8.53 -13.31 3.84
N GLN A 339 7.62 -14.19 4.29
CA GLN A 339 7.90 -15.61 4.56
C GLN A 339 8.12 -16.44 3.30
N TYR A 340 7.73 -15.92 2.13
CA TYR A 340 7.98 -16.57 0.85
C TYR A 340 9.40 -16.32 0.30
N THR A 341 10.12 -15.35 0.86
CA THR A 341 11.48 -15.01 0.39
C THR A 341 12.46 -16.14 0.68
N LYS A 342 13.07 -16.68 -0.37
CA LYS A 342 14.06 -17.76 -0.28
C LYS A 342 15.47 -17.19 -0.04
N PRO A 343 16.35 -17.94 0.62
CA PRO A 343 17.76 -17.61 0.69
C PRO A 343 18.42 -17.42 -0.68
N LYS A 344 19.42 -16.55 -0.76
CA LYS A 344 20.11 -16.17 -2.00
C LYS A 344 20.74 -17.33 -2.77
N ASP A 345 21.23 -18.34 -2.06
CA ASP A 345 21.86 -19.55 -2.60
C ASP A 345 20.85 -20.49 -3.31
N GLN A 346 19.56 -20.35 -3.01
CA GLN A 346 18.47 -21.08 -3.65
C GLN A 346 17.88 -20.33 -4.85
N CYS A 347 18.38 -19.16 -5.19
CA CYS A 347 17.85 -18.29 -6.22
C CYS A 347 18.90 -17.89 -7.25
N LYS A 348 18.46 -17.67 -8.49
CA LYS A 348 19.36 -17.14 -9.54
C LYS A 348 19.37 -15.62 -9.48
N PRO A 349 20.55 -14.98 -9.49
CA PRO A 349 20.67 -13.55 -9.67
C PRO A 349 19.99 -13.08 -10.97
N ILE A 350 19.36 -11.90 -10.90
CA ILE A 350 18.71 -11.28 -12.07
C ILE A 350 19.58 -10.08 -12.49
N SER A 351 19.97 -10.08 -13.76
CA SER A 351 20.68 -8.95 -14.37
C SER A 351 19.70 -8.07 -15.11
N TYR A 352 19.71 -6.77 -14.80
CA TYR A 352 18.87 -5.78 -15.46
C TYR A 352 19.69 -4.91 -16.41
N PRO A 353 19.13 -4.55 -17.59
CA PRO A 353 19.80 -3.63 -18.50
C PRO A 353 19.92 -2.23 -17.87
N LYS A 354 20.94 -1.50 -18.28
CA LYS A 354 21.03 -0.08 -17.93
C LYS A 354 19.90 0.71 -18.58
N PRO A 355 19.32 1.70 -17.89
CA PRO A 355 18.29 2.56 -18.47
C PRO A 355 18.83 3.38 -19.64
N ASP A 356 17.99 3.60 -20.64
CA ASP A 356 18.35 4.34 -21.87
C ASP A 356 18.16 5.86 -21.77
N GLY A 357 17.56 6.34 -20.67
CA GLY A 357 17.24 7.76 -20.45
C GLY A 357 16.10 8.30 -21.32
N LYS A 358 15.42 7.45 -22.09
CA LYS A 358 14.30 7.80 -22.98
C LYS A 358 13.01 7.12 -22.57
N LEU A 359 12.97 5.79 -22.60
CA LEU A 359 11.86 4.97 -22.14
C LEU A 359 12.07 4.49 -20.70
N SER A 360 13.30 4.22 -20.32
CA SER A 360 13.67 3.78 -18.99
C SER A 360 14.64 4.74 -18.31
N PHE A 361 14.52 4.87 -16.99
CA PHE A 361 15.27 5.83 -16.19
C PHE A 361 15.95 5.14 -15.01
N ASP A 362 17.01 5.75 -14.49
CA ASP A 362 17.54 5.39 -13.18
C ASP A 362 16.55 5.77 -12.06
N ILE A 363 16.71 5.13 -10.94
CA ILE A 363 15.74 5.24 -9.84
C ILE A 363 15.68 6.67 -9.26
N LEU A 364 16.79 7.39 -9.17
CA LEU A 364 16.82 8.74 -8.61
C LEU A 364 16.14 9.74 -9.55
N THR A 365 16.31 9.59 -10.86
CA THR A 365 15.55 10.34 -11.87
C THR A 365 14.05 10.12 -11.72
N SER A 366 13.59 8.90 -11.44
CA SER A 366 12.17 8.63 -11.18
C SER A 366 11.71 9.23 -9.85
N VAL A 367 12.50 9.10 -8.77
CA VAL A 367 12.19 9.69 -7.46
C VAL A 367 12.02 11.20 -7.54
N SER A 368 12.84 11.91 -8.31
CA SER A 368 12.70 13.37 -8.50
C SER A 368 11.32 13.78 -9.05
N ARG A 369 10.63 12.88 -9.78
CA ARG A 369 9.29 13.11 -10.35
C ARG A 369 8.15 12.81 -9.38
N THR A 370 8.45 12.38 -8.16
CA THR A 370 7.44 12.15 -7.10
C THR A 370 7.15 13.42 -6.30
N GLY A 371 8.01 14.42 -6.38
CA GLY A 371 7.96 15.60 -5.53
C GLY A 371 8.20 15.30 -4.06
N THR A 372 8.81 14.14 -3.74
CA THR A 372 9.07 13.77 -2.33
C THR A 372 10.03 14.75 -1.67
N ASN A 373 9.70 15.16 -0.46
CA ASN A 373 10.53 16.03 0.35
C ASN A 373 10.33 15.70 1.85
N HIS A 374 11.44 15.55 2.56
CA HIS A 374 11.47 15.42 4.01
C HIS A 374 12.52 16.39 4.55
N ALA A 375 12.25 16.97 5.72
CA ALA A 375 13.26 17.80 6.36
C ALA A 375 14.52 16.98 6.65
N GLU A 376 15.68 17.54 6.35
CA GLU A 376 16.95 16.83 6.58
C GLU A 376 17.17 16.57 8.07
N ASN A 377 16.85 17.55 8.92
CA ASN A 377 17.02 17.49 10.36
C ASN A 377 15.70 17.15 11.05
N GLN A 378 15.25 15.90 10.90
CA GLN A 378 14.13 15.30 11.62
C GLN A 378 14.44 13.83 11.93
N PRO A 379 13.74 13.20 12.90
CA PRO A 379 13.92 11.78 13.19
C PRO A 379 13.65 10.91 11.95
N VAL A 380 14.49 9.88 11.76
CA VAL A 380 14.32 8.95 10.64
C VAL A 380 13.11 8.08 10.90
N HIS A 381 12.09 8.19 10.03
CA HIS A 381 10.84 7.45 10.14
C HIS A 381 10.91 5.97 9.68
N LEU A 382 12.08 5.53 9.22
CA LEU A 382 12.36 4.16 8.83
C LEU A 382 13.25 3.55 9.90
N VAL A 383 12.62 2.92 10.88
CA VAL A 383 13.29 2.48 12.10
C VAL A 383 13.70 1.02 11.99
N VAL A 384 14.94 0.72 12.35
CA VAL A 384 15.36 -0.66 12.63
C VAL A 384 14.94 -0.98 14.06
N LYS A 385 14.00 -1.91 14.23
CA LYS A 385 13.42 -2.28 15.54
C LYS A 385 14.51 -2.58 16.55
N ASP A 386 14.31 -2.10 17.78
CA ASP A 386 15.21 -2.31 18.91
C ASP A 386 16.67 -1.91 18.66
N GLY A 387 16.96 -1.11 17.62
CA GLY A 387 18.31 -0.70 17.25
C GLY A 387 19.21 -1.84 16.76
N HIS A 388 18.67 -2.99 16.41
CA HIS A 388 19.41 -4.20 16.01
C HIS A 388 19.96 -4.12 14.57
N TYR A 389 20.68 -3.05 14.23
CA TYR A 389 21.31 -2.88 12.90
C TYR A 389 22.22 -4.03 12.51
N LYS A 390 23.07 -4.51 13.44
CA LYS A 390 23.97 -5.63 13.18
C LYS A 390 23.20 -6.89 12.80
N GLY A 391 22.20 -7.28 13.59
CA GLY A 391 21.37 -8.45 13.31
C GLY A 391 20.56 -8.31 12.03
N HIS A 392 20.11 -7.10 11.70
CA HIS A 392 19.46 -6.81 10.43
C HIS A 392 20.39 -7.11 9.26
N VAL A 393 21.62 -6.57 9.27
CA VAL A 393 22.54 -6.74 8.15
C VAL A 393 23.03 -8.19 8.05
N GLU A 394 23.36 -8.84 9.16
CA GLU A 394 23.74 -10.26 9.19
C GLU A 394 22.70 -11.16 8.51
N ARG A 395 21.41 -10.95 8.80
CA ARG A 395 20.32 -11.72 8.19
C ARG A 395 20.05 -11.30 6.76
N ASN A 396 19.81 -10.00 6.53
CA ASN A 396 19.36 -9.52 5.22
C ASN A 396 20.46 -9.59 4.16
N VAL A 397 21.71 -9.26 4.48
CA VAL A 397 22.83 -9.39 3.53
C VAL A 397 23.37 -10.82 3.51
N GLY A 398 23.58 -11.42 4.68
CA GLY A 398 24.18 -12.76 4.78
C GLY A 398 23.32 -13.83 4.11
N ILE A 399 22.00 -13.82 4.34
CA ILE A 399 21.08 -14.85 3.86
C ILE A 399 20.42 -14.46 2.53
N PHE A 400 20.01 -13.18 2.36
CA PHE A 400 19.16 -12.74 1.25
C PHE A 400 19.81 -11.75 0.29
N ASP A 401 21.10 -11.43 0.47
CA ASP A 401 21.84 -10.48 -0.39
C ASP A 401 21.27 -9.05 -0.40
N GLY A 402 20.75 -8.57 0.73
CA GLY A 402 20.29 -7.20 0.87
C GLY A 402 19.03 -6.87 0.03
N PRO A 403 17.90 -7.58 0.17
CA PRO A 403 16.74 -7.44 -0.70
C PRO A 403 16.09 -6.06 -0.65
N LEU A 404 16.24 -5.30 0.45
CA LEU A 404 15.67 -3.96 0.59
C LEU A 404 16.18 -2.96 -0.45
N GLY A 405 17.44 -3.07 -0.85
CA GLY A 405 18.00 -2.24 -1.92
C GLY A 405 17.35 -2.47 -3.29
N ARG A 406 16.64 -3.61 -3.46
CA ARG A 406 15.95 -3.97 -4.71
C ARG A 406 14.45 -3.78 -4.63
N VAL A 407 13.85 -4.09 -3.49
CA VAL A 407 12.39 -3.96 -3.32
C VAL A 407 11.96 -2.50 -3.13
N CYS A 408 12.84 -1.65 -2.59
CA CYS A 408 12.55 -0.23 -2.42
C CYS A 408 12.51 0.48 -3.78
N PRO A 409 11.37 1.08 -4.18
CA PRO A 409 11.25 1.77 -5.47
C PRO A 409 11.77 3.21 -5.44
N ALA A 410 12.54 3.59 -4.40
CA ALA A 410 13.00 4.96 -4.17
C ALA A 410 14.46 5.07 -3.70
N ALA A 411 15.27 4.00 -3.83
CA ALA A 411 16.69 3.98 -3.42
C ALA A 411 16.92 4.48 -1.97
N VAL A 412 16.07 4.05 -1.04
CA VAL A 412 16.18 4.44 0.36
C VAL A 412 17.24 3.61 1.08
N TYR A 413 17.35 2.33 0.77
CA TYR A 413 18.22 1.40 1.50
C TYR A 413 19.44 1.01 0.67
N GLU A 414 20.61 1.19 1.25
CA GLU A 414 21.89 0.80 0.66
C GLU A 414 22.70 -0.02 1.67
N TYR A 415 23.38 -1.07 1.17
CA TYR A 415 24.31 -1.88 1.93
C TYR A 415 25.71 -1.64 1.37
N VAL A 416 26.43 -0.67 1.93
CA VAL A 416 27.73 -0.22 1.46
C VAL A 416 28.86 -0.87 2.24
N ASN A 417 30.09 -0.88 1.68
CA ASN A 417 31.25 -1.38 2.39
C ASN A 417 31.54 -0.50 3.62
N LYS A 418 32.04 -1.11 4.66
CA LYS A 418 32.29 -0.47 5.95
C LYS A 418 33.21 0.75 5.85
N GLU A 419 34.21 0.70 4.96
CA GLU A 419 35.21 1.77 4.75
C GLU A 419 34.61 3.03 4.11
N ASP A 420 33.52 2.88 3.33
CA ASP A 420 32.96 3.93 2.49
C ASP A 420 31.73 4.61 3.12
N ALA A 421 31.34 4.23 4.34
CA ALA A 421 30.03 4.57 4.85
C ALA A 421 30.00 5.27 6.20
N ASN A 422 29.12 6.26 6.31
CA ASN A 422 28.64 6.82 7.58
C ASN A 422 27.53 5.96 8.22
N GLY A 423 27.31 4.73 7.74
CA GLY A 423 26.28 3.83 8.20
C GLY A 423 26.66 3.04 9.46
N ARG A 424 25.74 2.16 9.91
CA ARG A 424 25.95 1.31 11.08
C ARG A 424 26.76 0.06 10.72
N GLU A 425 27.70 -0.31 11.58
CA GLU A 425 28.56 -1.48 11.38
C GLU A 425 27.85 -2.81 11.59
N ASP A 426 28.28 -3.85 10.86
CA ASP A 426 27.85 -5.23 11.03
C ASP A 426 28.97 -6.26 10.81
N ALA A 427 28.65 -7.55 11.05
CA ALA A 427 29.60 -8.65 10.95
C ALA A 427 29.95 -9.09 9.50
N CYS A 428 29.17 -8.64 8.50
CA CYS A 428 29.39 -8.98 7.08
C CYS A 428 30.30 -7.98 6.36
N GLY A 429 30.90 -7.03 7.06
CA GLY A 429 31.71 -5.96 6.47
C GLY A 429 30.89 -4.95 5.67
N LYS A 430 29.57 -4.95 5.88
CA LYS A 430 28.65 -3.99 5.28
C LYS A 430 28.05 -3.08 6.36
N LYS A 431 27.58 -1.91 5.92
CA LYS A 431 26.80 -0.97 6.74
C LYS A 431 25.48 -0.70 6.03
N LEU A 432 24.41 -0.62 6.84
CA LEU A 432 23.12 -0.14 6.34
C LEU A 432 23.11 1.38 6.32
N VAL A 433 22.82 1.96 5.17
CA VAL A 433 22.53 3.38 4.97
C VAL A 433 21.05 3.53 4.64
N ILE A 434 20.37 4.46 5.30
CA ILE A 434 18.96 4.76 5.10
C ILE A 434 18.83 6.21 4.61
N ASN A 435 18.61 6.37 3.31
CA ASN A 435 18.38 7.66 2.64
C ASN A 435 16.90 8.05 2.78
N SER A 436 16.46 8.37 4.00
CA SER A 436 15.05 8.59 4.34
C SER A 436 14.39 9.73 3.57
N GLN A 437 15.17 10.71 3.09
CA GLN A 437 14.70 11.82 2.26
C GLN A 437 14.11 11.35 0.92
N ASN A 438 14.57 10.20 0.39
CA ASN A 438 14.04 9.63 -0.84
C ASN A 438 12.72 8.88 -0.64
N CYS A 439 12.29 8.66 0.60
CA CYS A 439 11.13 7.83 0.90
C CYS A 439 9.85 8.42 0.28
N ILE A 440 9.13 7.58 -0.47
CA ILE A 440 7.86 7.91 -1.12
C ILE A 440 6.66 7.26 -0.42
N HIS A 441 6.83 6.82 0.80
CA HIS A 441 5.80 6.25 1.67
C HIS A 441 5.07 5.02 1.09
N CYS A 442 5.74 4.24 0.24
CA CYS A 442 5.14 3.06 -0.39
C CYS A 442 4.86 1.89 0.57
N LYS A 443 5.50 1.87 1.74
CA LYS A 443 5.37 0.86 2.81
C LYS A 443 5.95 -0.53 2.50
N THR A 444 6.54 -0.73 1.34
CA THR A 444 7.04 -2.05 0.90
C THR A 444 8.12 -2.62 1.82
N CYS A 445 8.95 -1.76 2.42
CA CYS A 445 10.02 -2.19 3.33
C CYS A 445 9.48 -2.90 4.57
N SER A 446 8.45 -2.38 5.23
CA SER A 446 7.85 -3.03 6.40
C SER A 446 7.03 -4.29 6.06
N ILE A 447 6.65 -4.49 4.79
CA ILE A 447 5.96 -5.70 4.34
C ILE A 447 6.95 -6.79 3.95
N LYS A 448 8.01 -6.46 3.18
CA LYS A 448 8.85 -7.45 2.50
C LYS A 448 10.19 -7.73 3.19
N THR A 449 10.59 -6.98 4.22
CA THR A 449 11.84 -7.27 4.95
C THR A 449 11.78 -8.68 5.55
N PRO A 450 12.67 -9.61 5.18
CA PRO A 450 12.56 -11.02 5.56
C PRO A 450 12.54 -11.29 7.07
N ASP A 451 13.23 -10.49 7.85
CA ASP A 451 13.30 -10.60 9.31
C ASP A 451 12.37 -9.63 10.05
N GLN A 452 11.53 -8.89 9.32
CA GLN A 452 10.58 -7.91 9.86
C GLN A 452 11.23 -6.88 10.81
N SER A 453 12.52 -6.61 10.64
CA SER A 453 13.28 -5.66 11.46
C SER A 453 13.07 -4.20 11.09
N ILE A 454 12.51 -3.90 9.90
CA ILE A 454 12.20 -2.52 9.50
C ILE A 454 10.76 -2.19 9.87
N GLU A 455 10.60 -1.10 10.60
CA GLU A 455 9.31 -0.49 10.89
C GLU A 455 9.21 0.88 10.20
N TRP A 456 8.15 1.07 9.42
CA TRP A 456 7.81 2.37 8.90
C TRP A 456 6.98 3.11 9.95
N THR A 457 7.51 4.18 10.50
CA THR A 457 6.80 5.06 11.43
C THR A 457 6.35 6.32 10.70
N VAL A 458 5.50 7.11 11.34
CA VAL A 458 5.00 8.36 10.74
C VAL A 458 6.08 9.43 10.80
N PRO A 459 6.50 10.03 9.66
CA PRO A 459 7.40 11.17 9.67
C PRO A 459 6.72 12.44 10.22
N GLU A 460 7.48 13.49 10.39
CA GLU A 460 6.92 14.83 10.64
C GLU A 460 5.89 15.17 9.54
N GLY A 461 4.77 15.75 9.94
CA GLY A 461 3.66 16.04 9.04
C GLY A 461 4.02 16.97 7.88
N GLY A 462 3.34 16.80 6.74
CA GLY A 462 3.57 17.57 5.52
C GLY A 462 4.76 17.12 4.68
N GLY A 463 5.61 16.18 5.16
CA GLY A 463 6.68 15.56 4.39
C GLY A 463 6.21 14.41 3.51
N GLY A 464 7.07 13.99 2.55
CA GLY A 464 6.79 12.87 1.65
C GLY A 464 6.47 13.27 0.22
N PRO A 465 5.95 12.35 -0.60
CA PRO A 465 5.66 12.59 -2.01
C PRO A 465 4.48 13.55 -2.19
N LYS A 466 4.51 14.31 -3.31
CA LYS A 466 3.44 15.22 -3.74
C LYS A 466 2.83 14.72 -5.03
N TYR A 467 1.88 13.80 -4.93
CA TYR A 467 1.21 13.21 -6.07
C TYR A 467 0.08 14.10 -6.58
N SER A 468 0.33 14.85 -7.67
CA SER A 468 -0.67 15.73 -8.30
C SER A 468 -1.37 15.09 -9.50
N LEU A 469 -0.74 14.11 -10.15
CA LEU A 469 -1.23 13.45 -11.37
C LEU A 469 -1.39 11.94 -11.22
N THR A 470 -0.77 11.36 -10.21
CA THR A 470 -0.72 9.89 -10.03
C THR A 470 -1.79 9.35 -9.12
#